data_5a91d1f1b0f8974c7c03e94dff06ea7e
#
_entry.id   5a91d1f1b0f8974c7c03e94dff06ea7e
#
_cell.length_a   1.000
_cell.length_b   1.000
_cell.length_c   1.000
_cell.angle_alpha   90.00
_cell.angle_beta   90.00
_cell.angle_gamma   90.00
#
_symmetry.space_group_name_H-M   'P 1'
#
loop_
_entity.id
_entity.type
_entity.pdbx_description
1 polymer ?
#
loop_
_entity_poly.entity_id
_entity_poly.type
_entity_poly.pdbx_seq_one_letter_code
_entity_poly.pdbx_strand_id
1 'polypeptide(L)'
;MPGAGDILPFETDLSVQSHETLQLVNVDEAQLQIYAPNLSAQDKQALKDGTGCLVKNPIAFSYGDTTVQQTDLTVGDTIQLGDRTLPVLGLIDTAITINNDGFTNGVQLIVNDEIYCSLLGNDSYSEVYPTLQDNADTDTFESWLDSWCSNYPGTHWLSYLQSSNEMIESFEQIKMLCWVLII
;
A
#
# COMPACT_ATOMS: atom_id res chain seq x y z
N MET A 1 -10.10 -13.69 -9.42
CA MET A 1 -8.87 -13.68 -8.62
C MET A 1 -9.00 -12.52 -7.66
N PRO A 2 -8.76 -12.70 -6.36
CA PRO A 2 -8.66 -11.59 -5.44
C PRO A 2 -7.45 -10.73 -5.86
N GLY A 3 -7.65 -9.42 -5.97
CA GLY A 3 -6.57 -8.49 -6.31
C GLY A 3 -5.86 -7.97 -5.07
N ALA A 4 -4.67 -7.35 -5.21
CA ALA A 4 -4.09 -6.59 -4.11
C ALA A 4 -5.13 -5.56 -3.66
N GLY A 5 -5.50 -5.62 -2.40
CA GLY A 5 -6.59 -4.80 -1.86
C GLY A 5 -7.93 -5.52 -1.71
N ASP A 6 -7.93 -6.86 -1.67
CA ASP A 6 -9.14 -7.57 -1.30
C ASP A 6 -9.57 -7.22 0.11
N ILE A 7 -10.84 -6.87 0.16
CA ILE A 7 -11.49 -6.44 1.38
C ILE A 7 -11.88 -7.68 2.18
N LEU A 8 -11.17 -7.91 3.27
CA LEU A 8 -11.50 -8.98 4.21
C LEU A 8 -12.25 -8.40 5.41
N PRO A 9 -13.34 -9.03 5.85
CA PRO A 9 -13.91 -8.69 7.14
C PRO A 9 -12.92 -9.06 8.24
N PHE A 10 -12.70 -8.17 9.19
CA PHE A 10 -11.88 -8.46 10.36
C PHE A 10 -12.59 -8.05 11.63
N GLU A 11 -12.27 -8.75 12.70
CA GLU A 11 -12.73 -8.41 14.03
C GLU A 11 -11.53 -7.93 14.85
N THR A 12 -11.74 -6.88 15.63
CA THR A 12 -10.78 -6.39 16.61
C THR A 12 -11.36 -6.62 18.01
N ASP A 13 -10.52 -6.69 19.03
CA ASP A 13 -10.98 -6.76 20.43
C ASP A 13 -11.74 -5.48 20.85
N LEU A 14 -11.56 -4.42 20.09
CA LEU A 14 -12.38 -3.22 20.18
C LEU A 14 -13.64 -3.47 19.35
N SER A 15 -14.81 -3.30 19.93
CA SER A 15 -16.10 -3.44 19.26
C SER A 15 -16.29 -2.33 18.23
N VAL A 16 -15.63 -2.47 17.11
CA VAL A 16 -15.77 -1.53 15.99
C VAL A 16 -17.09 -1.88 15.28
N GLN A 17 -18.05 -0.97 15.37
CA GLN A 17 -19.41 -1.15 14.84
C GLN A 17 -19.54 -0.72 13.36
N SER A 18 -18.43 -0.48 12.66
CA SER A 18 -18.48 -0.03 11.28
C SER A 18 -18.26 -1.19 10.31
N HIS A 19 -18.81 -1.06 9.12
CA HIS A 19 -18.52 -1.93 7.98
C HIS A 19 -17.10 -1.63 7.47
N GLU A 20 -16.11 -1.95 8.28
CA GLU A 20 -14.73 -1.67 7.94
C GLU A 20 -14.19 -2.70 6.97
N THR A 21 -13.54 -2.18 5.96
CA THR A 21 -12.86 -3.00 4.98
C THR A 21 -11.40 -3.06 5.37
N LEU A 22 -10.85 -4.27 5.41
CA LEU A 22 -9.46 -4.51 5.68
C LEU A 22 -8.73 -4.76 4.37
N GLN A 23 -7.67 -4.02 4.15
CA GLN A 23 -6.70 -4.33 3.10
C GLN A 23 -5.50 -5.04 3.71
N LEU A 24 -5.22 -6.23 3.21
CA LEU A 24 -4.05 -6.97 3.61
C LEU A 24 -2.88 -6.57 2.69
N VAL A 25 -1.76 -6.21 3.28
CA VAL A 25 -0.57 -5.74 2.57
C VAL A 25 0.65 -6.48 3.09
N ASN A 26 1.52 -6.92 2.20
CA ASN A 26 2.87 -7.33 2.55
C ASN A 26 3.88 -6.28 2.10
N VAL A 27 4.92 -6.07 2.86
CA VAL A 27 6.00 -5.13 2.53
C VAL A 27 7.36 -5.78 2.74
N ASP A 28 8.30 -5.43 1.89
CA ASP A 28 9.68 -5.83 2.04
C ASP A 28 10.44 -4.96 3.08
N GLU A 29 11.68 -5.32 3.36
CA GLU A 29 12.50 -4.62 4.33
C GLU A 29 12.82 -3.18 3.92
N ALA A 30 12.98 -2.90 2.63
CA ALA A 30 13.26 -1.56 2.12
C ALA A 30 12.02 -0.66 2.29
N GLN A 31 10.85 -1.17 1.95
CA GLN A 31 9.57 -0.49 2.17
C GLN A 31 9.31 -0.25 3.65
N LEU A 32 9.64 -1.22 4.51
CA LEU A 32 9.46 -1.09 5.96
C LEU A 32 10.32 0.05 6.55
N GLN A 33 11.50 0.32 6.00
CA GLN A 33 12.31 1.48 6.41
C GLN A 33 11.63 2.82 6.08
N ILE A 34 10.84 2.87 5.03
CA ILE A 34 10.10 4.06 4.61
C ILE A 34 8.83 4.20 5.44
N TYR A 35 8.07 3.13 5.59
CA TYR A 35 6.74 3.16 6.20
C TYR A 35 6.77 3.19 7.73
N ALA A 36 7.74 2.54 8.34
CA ALA A 36 7.89 2.47 9.80
C ALA A 36 9.37 2.59 10.22
N PRO A 37 10.04 3.73 9.95
CA PRO A 37 11.47 3.92 10.21
C PRO A 37 11.83 3.75 11.69
N ASN A 38 10.90 4.05 12.59
CA ASN A 38 11.11 4.02 14.05
C ASN A 38 10.76 2.67 14.69
N LEU A 39 10.37 1.67 13.90
CA LEU A 39 10.06 0.34 14.42
C LEU A 39 11.31 -0.29 15.04
N SER A 40 11.17 -0.86 16.24
CA SER A 40 12.29 -1.50 16.92
C SER A 40 12.79 -2.73 16.15
N ALA A 41 14.04 -3.12 16.37
CA ALA A 41 14.59 -4.33 15.77
C ALA A 41 13.81 -5.60 16.18
N GLN A 42 13.29 -5.61 17.41
CA GLN A 42 12.46 -6.70 17.92
C GLN A 42 11.12 -6.76 17.18
N ASP A 43 10.45 -5.64 16.98
CA ASP A 43 9.17 -5.58 16.28
C ASP A 43 9.33 -5.90 14.80
N LYS A 44 10.43 -5.45 14.17
CA LYS A 44 10.77 -5.85 12.79
C LYS A 44 10.92 -7.36 12.67
N GLN A 45 11.58 -7.98 13.65
CA GLN A 45 11.72 -9.44 13.66
C GLN A 45 10.37 -10.12 13.90
N ALA A 46 9.56 -9.63 14.84
CA ALA A 46 8.22 -10.15 15.10
C ALA A 46 7.31 -10.07 13.87
N LEU A 47 7.39 -8.97 13.10
CA LEU A 47 6.68 -8.84 11.82
C LEU A 47 7.16 -9.89 10.81
N LYS A 48 8.47 -10.08 10.65
CA LYS A 48 9.05 -11.11 9.76
C LYS A 48 8.64 -12.52 10.15
N ASP A 49 8.56 -12.80 11.46
CA ASP A 49 8.18 -14.11 12.00
C ASP A 49 6.65 -14.34 11.97
N GLY A 50 5.87 -13.37 11.50
CA GLY A 50 4.41 -13.45 11.45
C GLY A 50 3.75 -13.50 12.83
N THR A 51 4.40 -12.93 13.86
CA THR A 51 3.90 -12.89 15.23
C THR A 51 3.31 -11.54 15.62
N GLY A 52 3.13 -10.64 14.67
CA GLY A 52 2.50 -9.34 14.85
C GLY A 52 2.25 -8.66 13.53
N CYS A 53 1.64 -7.50 13.58
CA CYS A 53 1.28 -6.71 12.40
C CYS A 53 1.53 -5.21 12.62
N LEU A 54 1.57 -4.45 11.51
CA LEU A 54 1.44 -2.99 11.56
C LEU A 54 0.07 -2.59 11.04
N VAL A 55 -0.42 -1.47 11.54
CA VAL A 55 -1.73 -0.94 11.14
C VAL A 55 -1.55 0.46 10.56
N LYS A 56 -2.20 0.71 9.45
CA LYS A 56 -2.35 2.05 8.88
C LYS A 56 -3.84 2.37 8.76
N ASN A 57 -4.26 3.41 9.45
CA ASN A 57 -5.61 3.95 9.28
C ASN A 57 -5.73 4.68 7.93
N PRO A 58 -6.92 4.70 7.31
CA PRO A 58 -7.20 5.58 6.19
C PRO A 58 -7.13 7.05 6.63
N ILE A 59 -6.97 7.94 5.67
CA ILE A 59 -7.13 9.37 5.92
C ILE A 59 -8.60 9.63 6.28
N ALA A 60 -8.85 10.23 7.45
CA ALA A 60 -10.20 10.58 7.85
C ALA A 60 -10.72 11.73 6.96
N PHE A 61 -11.78 11.47 6.22
CA PHE A 61 -12.48 12.50 5.46
C PHE A 61 -13.97 12.20 5.40
N SER A 62 -14.76 13.23 5.10
CA SER A 62 -16.19 13.11 4.86
C SER A 62 -16.53 13.73 3.52
N TYR A 63 -17.34 13.03 2.74
CA TYR A 63 -17.87 13.52 1.46
C TYR A 63 -19.36 13.18 1.34
N GLY A 64 -20.20 14.20 1.35
CA GLY A 64 -21.64 14.01 1.44
C GLY A 64 -22.02 13.28 2.73
N ASP A 65 -22.77 12.19 2.59
CA ASP A 65 -23.20 11.34 3.70
C ASP A 65 -22.21 10.23 4.06
N THR A 66 -21.09 10.15 3.34
CA THR A 66 -20.06 9.14 3.56
C THR A 66 -18.94 9.70 4.42
N THR A 67 -18.66 9.03 5.53
CA THR A 67 -17.51 9.35 6.40
C THR A 67 -16.62 8.13 6.48
N VAL A 68 -15.34 8.31 6.15
CA VAL A 68 -14.31 7.31 6.37
C VAL A 68 -13.81 7.45 7.80
N GLN A 69 -14.02 6.41 8.59
CA GLN A 69 -13.65 6.39 9.99
C GLN A 69 -12.30 5.71 10.17
N GLN A 70 -11.56 6.19 11.16
CA GLN A 70 -10.33 5.55 11.62
C GLN A 70 -10.66 4.57 12.74
N THR A 71 -9.82 3.54 12.88
CA THR A 71 -9.88 2.68 14.07
C THR A 71 -9.20 3.34 15.26
N ASP A 72 -9.63 3.00 16.46
CA ASP A 72 -8.98 3.43 17.71
C ASP A 72 -7.83 2.50 18.12
N LEU A 73 -7.36 1.65 17.21
CA LEU A 73 -6.27 0.72 17.49
C LEU A 73 -4.99 1.44 17.88
N THR A 74 -4.35 0.92 18.91
CA THR A 74 -3.08 1.43 19.43
C THR A 74 -2.02 0.32 19.46
N VAL A 75 -0.76 0.70 19.63
CA VAL A 75 0.34 -0.29 19.77
C VAL A 75 0.11 -1.13 21.01
N GLY A 76 0.14 -2.44 20.85
CA GLY A 76 -0.12 -3.44 21.89
C GLY A 76 -1.53 -4.01 21.89
N ASP A 77 -2.46 -3.41 21.17
CA ASP A 77 -3.78 -4.02 20.91
C ASP A 77 -3.61 -5.27 20.06
N THR A 78 -4.64 -6.09 20.00
CA THR A 78 -4.64 -7.33 19.23
C THR A 78 -5.70 -7.32 18.15
N ILE A 79 -5.38 -7.92 17.02
CA ILE A 79 -6.29 -8.12 15.90
C ILE A 79 -6.50 -9.59 15.70
N GLN A 80 -7.76 -10.02 15.63
CA GLN A 80 -8.11 -11.38 15.24
C GLN A 80 -8.22 -11.45 13.71
N LEU A 81 -7.35 -12.27 13.10
CA LEU A 81 -7.30 -12.43 11.65
C LEU A 81 -7.41 -13.93 11.32
N GLY A 82 -8.62 -14.37 11.01
CA GLY A 82 -8.93 -15.78 10.89
C GLY A 82 -8.74 -16.51 12.22
N ASP A 83 -7.87 -17.50 12.23
CA ASP A 83 -7.49 -18.27 13.41
C ASP A 83 -6.28 -17.70 14.17
N ARG A 84 -5.71 -16.60 13.68
CA ARG A 84 -4.52 -15.96 14.26
C ARG A 84 -4.90 -14.72 15.06
N THR A 85 -4.22 -14.51 16.16
CA THR A 85 -4.28 -13.28 16.96
C THR A 85 -2.94 -12.56 16.83
N LEU A 86 -2.94 -11.35 16.28
CA LEU A 86 -1.74 -10.59 15.98
C LEU A 86 -1.70 -9.31 16.82
N PRO A 87 -0.66 -9.10 17.64
CA PRO A 87 -0.45 -7.81 18.31
C PRO A 87 -0.08 -6.73 17.31
N VAL A 88 -0.58 -5.53 17.51
CA VAL A 88 -0.20 -4.33 16.78
C VAL A 88 1.16 -3.86 17.26
N LEU A 89 2.18 -4.01 16.42
CA LEU A 89 3.57 -3.66 16.72
C LEU A 89 3.86 -2.18 16.47
N GLY A 90 3.07 -1.54 15.62
CA GLY A 90 3.24 -0.13 15.28
C GLY A 90 2.09 0.39 14.42
N LEU A 91 1.96 1.71 14.43
CA LEU A 91 1.03 2.43 13.56
C LEU A 91 1.83 3.16 12.49
N ILE A 92 1.38 3.07 11.26
CA ILE A 92 1.94 3.82 10.13
C ILE A 92 1.18 5.14 10.01
N ASP A 93 1.92 6.21 9.76
CA ASP A 93 1.34 7.54 9.54
C ASP A 93 0.33 7.50 8.39
N THR A 94 -0.85 8.05 8.62
CA THR A 94 -1.93 8.09 7.62
C THR A 94 -1.55 8.83 6.34
N ALA A 95 -0.59 9.76 6.41
CA ALA A 95 -0.10 10.49 5.25
C ALA A 95 0.82 9.65 4.34
N ILE A 96 1.35 8.52 4.82
CA ILE A 96 2.17 7.63 4.01
C ILE A 96 1.28 6.85 3.06
N THR A 97 1.57 6.92 1.77
CA THR A 97 0.90 6.10 0.76
C THR A 97 1.61 4.76 0.65
N ILE A 98 0.87 3.68 0.83
CA ILE A 98 1.36 2.31 0.65
C ILE A 98 0.87 1.82 -0.71
N ASN A 99 1.79 1.31 -1.53
CA ASN A 99 1.48 0.73 -2.85
C ASN A 99 0.69 1.69 -3.76
N ASN A 100 1.00 2.97 -3.72
CA ASN A 100 0.31 4.04 -4.47
C ASN A 100 -1.20 4.15 -4.24
N ASP A 101 -1.69 3.56 -3.19
CA ASP A 101 -3.10 3.59 -2.85
C ASP A 101 -3.41 4.88 -2.09
N GLY A 102 -3.44 6.00 -2.83
CA GLY A 102 -3.60 7.35 -2.27
C GLY A 102 -4.94 7.59 -1.57
N PHE A 103 -5.94 6.75 -1.81
CA PHE A 103 -7.28 6.86 -1.23
C PHE A 103 -7.84 5.50 -0.85
N THR A 104 -7.22 4.86 0.12
CA THR A 104 -7.83 3.66 0.71
C THR A 104 -8.95 4.08 1.66
N ASN A 105 -10.12 3.50 1.43
CA ASN A 105 -11.28 3.71 2.32
C ASN A 105 -11.28 2.75 3.51
N GLY A 106 -10.26 1.91 3.64
CA GLY A 106 -10.17 0.88 4.67
C GLY A 106 -8.87 0.94 5.47
N VAL A 107 -8.86 0.20 6.55
CA VAL A 107 -7.65 -0.02 7.35
C VAL A 107 -6.71 -0.94 6.59
N GLN A 108 -5.44 -0.59 6.51
CA GLN A 108 -4.40 -1.44 5.94
C GLN A 108 -3.68 -2.18 7.06
N LEU A 109 -3.65 -3.50 6.94
CA LEU A 109 -2.94 -4.39 7.85
C LEU A 109 -1.70 -4.93 7.14
N ILE A 110 -0.54 -4.60 7.67
CA ILE A 110 0.73 -5.03 7.12
C ILE A 110 1.18 -6.28 7.89
N VAL A 111 1.37 -7.35 7.15
CA VAL A 111 1.79 -8.66 7.65
C VAL A 111 2.94 -9.20 6.81
N ASN A 112 3.53 -10.32 7.22
CA ASN A 112 4.52 -11.02 6.41
C ASN A 112 3.87 -11.83 5.27
N ASP A 113 4.70 -12.28 4.32
CA ASP A 113 4.24 -13.05 3.15
C ASP A 113 3.52 -14.35 3.53
N GLU A 114 3.95 -15.03 4.59
CA GLU A 114 3.33 -16.30 4.99
C GLU A 114 1.88 -16.10 5.42
N ILE A 115 1.61 -15.08 6.24
CA ILE A 115 0.25 -14.74 6.66
C ILE A 115 -0.56 -14.29 5.45
N TYR A 116 0.00 -13.40 4.65
CA TYR A 116 -0.65 -12.87 3.44
C TYR A 116 -1.10 -14.01 2.51
N CYS A 117 -0.18 -14.87 2.12
CA CYS A 117 -0.49 -16.00 1.23
C CYS A 117 -1.45 -17.01 1.86
N SER A 118 -1.34 -17.25 3.18
CA SER A 118 -2.23 -18.20 3.87
C SER A 118 -3.68 -17.74 3.90
N LEU A 119 -3.91 -16.44 4.00
CA LEU A 119 -5.26 -15.87 4.07
C LEU A 119 -5.89 -15.72 2.69
N LEU A 120 -5.12 -15.33 1.70
CA LEU A 120 -5.61 -15.17 0.33
C LEU A 120 -5.66 -16.49 -0.44
N GLY A 121 -5.08 -17.56 0.11
CA GLY A 121 -5.12 -18.90 -0.48
C GLY A 121 -4.33 -19.03 -1.79
N ASN A 122 -3.41 -18.11 -2.05
CA ASN A 122 -2.53 -18.13 -3.20
C ASN A 122 -1.13 -17.61 -2.82
N ASP A 123 -0.14 -17.99 -3.61
CA ASP A 123 1.26 -17.58 -3.50
C ASP A 123 1.70 -16.67 -4.66
N SER A 124 0.73 -16.08 -5.38
CA SER A 124 1.00 -15.19 -6.50
C SER A 124 0.80 -13.73 -6.10
N TYR A 125 1.64 -12.87 -6.66
CA TYR A 125 1.53 -11.43 -6.50
C TYR A 125 0.56 -10.86 -7.55
N SER A 126 -0.30 -9.93 -7.13
CA SER A 126 -1.13 -9.16 -8.06
C SER A 126 -0.38 -7.95 -8.60
N GLU A 127 0.52 -7.38 -7.80
CA GLU A 127 1.30 -6.21 -8.14
C GLU A 127 2.74 -6.35 -7.63
N VAL A 128 3.67 -5.81 -8.38
CA VAL A 128 5.10 -5.76 -8.03
C VAL A 128 5.60 -4.34 -8.26
N TYR A 129 6.26 -3.76 -7.26
CA TYR A 129 6.80 -2.40 -7.30
C TYR A 129 8.33 -2.43 -7.30
N PRO A 130 8.99 -2.59 -8.47
CA PRO A 130 10.43 -2.57 -8.53
C PRO A 130 10.97 -1.15 -8.33
N THR A 131 12.01 -1.02 -7.51
CA THR A 131 12.78 0.21 -7.40
C THR A 131 14.10 0.03 -8.16
N LEU A 132 14.34 0.89 -9.14
CA LEU A 132 15.57 0.87 -9.90
C LEU A 132 16.68 1.62 -9.16
N GLN A 133 17.92 1.21 -9.39
CA GLN A 133 19.09 1.96 -8.91
C GLN A 133 19.22 3.29 -9.69
N ASP A 134 19.85 4.30 -9.09
CA ASP A 134 19.98 5.64 -9.67
C ASP A 134 20.60 5.69 -11.07
N ASN A 135 21.39 4.69 -11.43
CA ASN A 135 22.08 4.58 -12.72
C ASN A 135 21.56 3.45 -13.61
N ALA A 136 20.37 2.93 -13.30
CA ALA A 136 19.76 1.89 -14.12
C ALA A 136 19.38 2.42 -15.50
N ASP A 137 19.56 1.58 -16.52
CA ASP A 137 19.06 1.85 -17.87
C ASP A 137 17.54 1.60 -17.90
N THR A 138 16.78 2.66 -17.68
CA THR A 138 15.33 2.63 -17.66
C THR A 138 14.73 2.19 -18.99
N ASP A 139 15.29 2.64 -20.10
CA ASP A 139 14.76 2.33 -21.44
C ASP A 139 14.89 0.84 -21.75
N THR A 140 16.03 0.26 -21.38
CA THR A 140 16.25 -1.20 -21.52
C THR A 140 15.31 -1.98 -20.61
N PHE A 141 15.11 -1.53 -19.37
CA PHE A 141 14.20 -2.18 -18.42
C PHE A 141 12.73 -2.10 -18.88
N GLU A 142 12.27 -0.94 -19.32
CA GLU A 142 10.90 -0.75 -19.84
C GLU A 142 10.67 -1.60 -21.11
N SER A 143 11.64 -1.66 -22.02
CA SER A 143 11.57 -2.53 -23.20
C SER A 143 11.47 -4.01 -22.83
N TRP A 144 12.16 -4.41 -21.76
CA TRP A 144 12.04 -5.76 -21.23
C TRP A 144 10.67 -6.03 -20.63
N LEU A 145 10.09 -5.07 -19.87
CA LEU A 145 8.75 -5.16 -19.32
C LEU A 145 7.69 -5.29 -20.41
N ASP A 146 7.79 -4.51 -21.48
CA ASP A 146 6.89 -4.62 -22.66
C ASP A 146 6.92 -6.01 -23.26
N SER A 147 8.14 -6.55 -23.46
CA SER A 147 8.31 -7.90 -23.96
C SER A 147 7.75 -8.95 -23.02
N TRP A 148 7.95 -8.77 -21.72
CA TRP A 148 7.45 -9.69 -20.70
C TRP A 148 5.92 -9.67 -20.65
N CYS A 149 5.29 -8.50 -20.55
CA CYS A 149 3.84 -8.35 -20.53
C CYS A 149 3.17 -8.91 -21.80
N SER A 150 3.83 -8.78 -22.95
CA SER A 150 3.32 -9.34 -24.21
C SER A 150 3.21 -10.87 -24.19
N ASN A 151 4.02 -11.54 -23.37
CA ASN A 151 3.99 -13.00 -23.22
C ASN A 151 3.01 -13.50 -22.15
N TYR A 152 2.49 -12.60 -21.30
CA TYR A 152 1.60 -12.93 -20.19
C TYR A 152 0.31 -12.11 -20.26
N PRO A 153 -0.72 -12.58 -20.98
CA PRO A 153 -1.98 -11.87 -21.14
C PRO A 153 -2.62 -11.53 -19.80
N GLY A 154 -3.06 -10.28 -19.67
CA GLY A 154 -3.64 -9.76 -18.43
C GLY A 154 -2.63 -9.07 -17.49
N THR A 155 -1.35 -9.06 -17.85
CA THR A 155 -0.34 -8.26 -17.17
C THR A 155 -0.13 -6.93 -17.88
N HIS A 156 0.17 -5.90 -17.11
CA HIS A 156 0.55 -4.58 -17.62
C HIS A 156 1.51 -3.94 -16.63
N TRP A 157 2.26 -2.97 -17.07
CA TRP A 157 3.13 -2.18 -16.23
C TRP A 157 2.85 -0.68 -16.39
N LEU A 158 3.21 0.09 -15.39
CA LEU A 158 3.07 1.53 -15.36
C LEU A 158 4.39 2.16 -14.89
N SER A 159 4.87 3.16 -15.61
CA SER A 159 6.02 3.96 -15.19
C SER A 159 5.53 5.21 -14.45
N TYR A 160 5.77 5.26 -13.14
CA TYR A 160 5.47 6.46 -12.36
C TYR A 160 6.39 7.63 -12.71
N LEU A 161 7.62 7.34 -13.11
CA LEU A 161 8.56 8.35 -13.57
C LEU A 161 8.05 9.03 -14.85
N GLN A 162 7.60 8.23 -15.81
CA GLN A 162 7.00 8.76 -17.05
C GLN A 162 5.75 9.58 -16.76
N SER A 163 4.82 9.05 -15.96
CA SER A 163 3.59 9.75 -15.59
C SER A 163 3.87 11.07 -14.86
N SER A 164 4.88 11.08 -13.99
CA SER A 164 5.33 12.29 -13.30
C SER A 164 5.88 13.34 -14.27
N ASN A 165 6.72 12.92 -15.22
CA ASN A 165 7.28 13.80 -16.23
C ASN A 165 6.21 14.40 -17.16
N GLU A 166 5.26 13.59 -17.62
CA GLU A 166 4.12 14.04 -18.41
C GLU A 166 3.26 15.07 -17.66
N MET A 167 3.08 14.87 -16.36
CA MET A 167 2.37 15.83 -15.51
C MET A 167 3.13 17.16 -15.41
N ILE A 168 4.45 17.12 -15.20
CA ILE A 168 5.30 18.32 -15.14
C ILE A 168 5.24 19.08 -16.46
N GLU A 169 5.36 18.40 -17.58
CA GLU A 169 5.25 19.02 -18.91
C GLU A 169 3.88 19.68 -19.12
N SER A 170 2.80 19.03 -18.69
CA SER A 170 1.45 19.59 -18.75
C SER A 170 1.32 20.85 -17.91
N PHE A 171 1.90 20.89 -16.71
CA PHE A 171 1.92 22.11 -15.88
C PHE A 171 2.71 23.24 -16.51
N GLU A 172 3.86 22.97 -17.13
CA GLU A 172 4.64 24.01 -17.83
C GLU A 172 3.89 24.55 -19.04
N GLN A 173 3.14 23.73 -19.78
CA GLN A 173 2.27 24.19 -20.87
C GLN A 173 1.15 25.10 -20.35
N ILE A 174 0.48 24.73 -19.27
CA ILE A 174 -0.56 25.56 -18.63
C ILE A 174 0.02 26.89 -18.18
N LYS A 175 1.18 26.87 -17.55
CA LYS A 175 1.90 28.07 -17.11
C LYS A 175 2.23 29.01 -18.30
N MET A 176 2.68 28.43 -19.40
CA MET A 176 2.95 29.19 -20.64
C MET A 176 1.67 29.85 -21.19
N LEU A 177 0.54 29.13 -21.23
CA LEU A 177 -0.75 29.64 -21.64
C LEU A 177 -1.23 30.78 -20.73
N CYS A 178 -1.07 30.66 -19.42
CA CYS A 178 -1.40 31.72 -18.48
C CYS A 178 -0.58 32.99 -18.73
N TRP A 179 0.71 32.85 -19.03
CA TRP A 179 1.55 34.01 -19.38
C TRP A 179 1.08 34.74 -20.64
N VAL A 180 0.63 34.00 -21.65
CA VAL A 180 0.10 34.58 -22.91
C VAL A 180 -1.22 35.31 -22.67
N LEU A 181 -2.03 34.89 -21.68
CA LEU A 181 -3.32 35.54 -21.39
C LEU A 181 -3.19 36.79 -20.49
N ILE A 182 -2.04 37.02 -19.89
CA ILE A 182 -1.79 38.15 -18.97
C ILE A 182 -1.17 39.35 -19.74
N ILE A 183 -0.71 39.15 -20.98
CA ILE A 183 -0.19 40.21 -21.87
C ILE A 183 -1.33 40.72 -22.72
#